data_370f588a9facc992dca4b4fd5f96709f
#
_entry.id   370f588a9facc992dca4b4fd5f96709f
#
_cell.length_a   1.000
_cell.length_b   1.000
_cell.length_c   1.000
_cell.angle_alpha   90.00
_cell.angle_beta   90.00
_cell.angle_gamma   90.00
#
_symmetry.space_group_name_H-M   'P 1'
#
loop_
_entity.id
_entity.type
_entity.pdbx_description
1 polymer ?
#
loop_
_entity_poly.entity_id
_entity_poly.type
_entity_poly.pdbx_seq_one_letter_code
_entity_poly.pdbx_strand_id
1 'polypeptide(L)'
;MKQKTPEQELELLRKNLLHERAIWERINENGCNDPFWTDGCNMNLTRNHILSYRNEIANCCKEYNLPLPEEYFLKVPPEVDNNYMANFDQKARVDRLKQQGDTLSRKKKKFIDDGQMEFC
;
A
#
# COMPACT_ATOMS: atom_id res chain seq x y z
N MET A 1 14.48 13.79 24.22
CA MET A 1 13.75 13.54 22.98
C MET A 1 12.32 14.05 23.10
N LYS A 2 11.88 14.78 22.12
CA LYS A 2 10.53 15.34 22.16
C LYS A 2 9.51 14.30 21.79
N GLN A 3 8.45 14.24 22.58
CA GLN A 3 7.31 13.42 22.24
C GLN A 3 6.38 14.20 21.31
N LYS A 4 5.74 13.49 20.42
CA LYS A 4 4.74 14.11 19.56
C LYS A 4 3.52 14.48 20.39
N THR A 5 2.92 15.60 20.05
CA THR A 5 1.62 15.94 20.63
C THR A 5 0.56 15.02 20.07
N PRO A 6 -0.59 14.84 20.76
CA PRO A 6 -1.67 14.04 20.20
C PRO A 6 -2.10 14.51 18.82
N GLU A 7 -2.14 15.80 18.60
CA GLU A 7 -2.52 16.36 17.30
C GLU A 7 -1.50 16.03 16.23
N GLN A 8 -0.20 16.06 16.56
CA GLN A 8 0.84 15.71 15.62
C GLN A 8 0.79 14.22 15.26
N GLU A 9 0.54 13.38 16.25
CA GLU A 9 0.42 11.95 16.02
C GLU A 9 -0.77 11.66 15.13
N LEU A 10 -1.91 12.28 15.40
CA LEU A 10 -3.10 12.11 14.58
C LEU A 10 -2.85 12.57 13.16
N GLU A 11 -2.20 13.72 12.98
CA GLU A 11 -1.90 14.22 11.64
C GLU A 11 -1.03 13.26 10.86
N LEU A 12 -0.04 12.66 11.50
CA LEU A 12 0.83 11.69 10.85
C LEU A 12 0.03 10.47 10.40
N LEU A 13 -0.86 9.97 11.26
CA LEU A 13 -1.71 8.84 10.90
C LEU A 13 -2.62 9.16 9.73
N ARG A 14 -3.18 10.36 9.71
CA ARG A 14 -4.03 10.81 8.61
C ARG A 14 -3.26 10.85 7.29
N LYS A 15 -2.06 11.38 7.32
CA LYS A 15 -1.20 11.44 6.13
C LYS A 15 -0.85 10.05 5.63
N ASN A 16 -0.52 9.16 6.54
CA ASN A 16 -0.18 7.78 6.18
C ASN A 16 -1.36 7.06 5.56
N LEU A 17 -2.55 7.24 6.11
CA LEU A 17 -3.74 6.64 5.55
C LEU A 17 -4.00 7.12 4.13
N LEU A 18 -3.92 8.43 3.91
CA LEU A 18 -4.13 8.99 2.57
C LEU A 18 -3.06 8.53 1.59
N HIS A 19 -1.83 8.39 2.05
CA HIS A 19 -0.75 7.89 1.23
C HIS A 19 -1.03 6.46 0.76
N GLU A 20 -1.47 5.59 1.66
CA GLU A 20 -1.80 4.22 1.30
C GLU A 20 -2.97 4.16 0.34
N ARG A 21 -3.97 5.02 0.53
CA ARG A 21 -5.08 5.08 -0.41
C ARG A 21 -4.61 5.47 -1.81
N ALA A 22 -3.69 6.42 -1.89
CA ALA A 22 -3.13 6.85 -3.18
C ALA A 22 -2.35 5.71 -3.85
N ILE A 23 -1.63 4.94 -3.06
CA ILE A 23 -0.91 3.77 -3.58
C ILE A 23 -1.90 2.76 -4.16
N TRP A 24 -2.96 2.45 -3.41
CA TRP A 24 -3.98 1.50 -3.87
C TRP A 24 -4.57 1.94 -5.21
N GLU A 25 -4.93 3.21 -5.31
CA GLU A 25 -5.54 3.75 -6.54
C GLU A 25 -4.56 3.71 -7.71
N ARG A 26 -3.29 4.02 -7.45
CA ARG A 26 -2.27 3.96 -8.49
C ARG A 26 -2.07 2.54 -9.00
N ILE A 27 -2.06 1.57 -8.10
CA ILE A 27 -1.96 0.16 -8.52
C ILE A 27 -3.18 -0.21 -9.34
N ASN A 28 -4.36 0.21 -8.91
CA ASN A 28 -5.59 -0.10 -9.63
C ASN A 28 -5.61 0.50 -11.03
N GLU A 29 -5.03 1.67 -11.21
CA GLU A 29 -5.01 2.33 -12.52
C GLU A 29 -3.89 1.82 -13.42
N ASN A 30 -2.72 1.61 -12.86
CA ASN A 30 -1.50 1.37 -13.65
C ASN A 30 -0.80 0.06 -13.33
N GLY A 31 -1.19 -0.62 -12.27
CA GLY A 31 -0.46 -1.77 -11.79
C GLY A 31 0.81 -1.37 -11.05
N CYS A 32 1.41 -2.30 -10.33
CA CYS A 32 2.62 -2.02 -9.58
C CYS A 32 3.88 -2.58 -10.22
N ASN A 33 3.72 -3.39 -11.27
CA ASN A 33 4.87 -3.88 -12.02
C ASN A 33 5.89 -4.63 -11.15
N ASP A 34 5.37 -5.32 -10.14
CA ASP A 34 6.18 -6.09 -9.20
C ASP A 34 6.52 -7.44 -9.83
N PRO A 35 7.78 -7.84 -9.89
CA PRO A 35 8.15 -9.11 -10.50
C PRO A 35 7.78 -10.34 -9.66
N PHE A 36 7.44 -10.16 -8.39
CA PHE A 36 7.17 -11.28 -7.49
C PHE A 36 5.71 -11.43 -7.11
N TRP A 37 4.97 -10.35 -7.12
CA TRP A 37 3.60 -10.33 -6.60
C TRP A 37 2.65 -9.75 -7.64
N THR A 38 1.45 -10.27 -7.66
CA THR A 38 0.40 -9.73 -8.52
C THR A 38 -0.05 -8.37 -8.00
N ASP A 39 -0.72 -7.63 -8.87
CA ASP A 39 -1.32 -6.37 -8.45
C ASP A 39 -2.32 -6.59 -7.32
N GLY A 40 -3.13 -7.65 -7.43
CA GLY A 40 -4.11 -7.96 -6.41
C GLY A 40 -3.50 -8.21 -5.04
N CYS A 41 -2.39 -8.94 -5.00
CA CYS A 41 -1.70 -9.16 -3.73
C CYS A 41 -1.24 -7.84 -3.11
N ASN A 42 -0.65 -6.97 -3.91
CA ASN A 42 -0.17 -5.69 -3.42
C ASN A 42 -1.33 -4.77 -3.04
N MET A 43 -2.43 -4.81 -3.79
CA MET A 43 -3.61 -4.02 -3.46
C MET A 43 -4.22 -4.46 -2.13
N ASN A 44 -4.32 -5.77 -1.91
CA ASN A 44 -4.85 -6.29 -0.66
C ASN A 44 -3.94 -5.96 0.52
N LEU A 45 -2.64 -6.00 0.32
CA LEU A 45 -1.69 -5.60 1.36
C LEU A 45 -1.87 -4.13 1.71
N THR A 46 -1.98 -3.28 0.69
CA THR A 46 -2.19 -1.85 0.87
C THR A 46 -3.52 -1.58 1.58
N ARG A 47 -4.56 -2.34 1.21
CA ARG A 47 -5.85 -2.25 1.90
C ARG A 47 -5.72 -2.57 3.39
N ASN A 48 -4.93 -3.58 3.71
CA ASN A 48 -4.70 -3.94 5.11
C ASN A 48 -4.01 -2.81 5.87
N HIS A 49 -3.08 -2.11 5.22
CA HIS A 49 -2.44 -0.94 5.82
C HIS A 49 -3.46 0.17 6.09
N ILE A 50 -4.38 0.40 5.15
CA ILE A 50 -5.43 1.40 5.34
C ILE A 50 -6.29 1.05 6.55
N LEU A 51 -6.69 -0.21 6.68
CA LEU A 51 -7.48 -0.64 7.83
C LEU A 51 -6.72 -0.47 9.14
N SER A 52 -5.44 -0.76 9.13
CA SER A 52 -4.59 -0.59 10.31
C SER A 52 -4.51 0.88 10.72
N TYR A 53 -4.29 1.78 9.76
CA TYR A 53 -4.23 3.21 10.07
C TYR A 53 -5.58 3.73 10.56
N ARG A 54 -6.68 3.24 10.02
CA ARG A 54 -8.01 3.61 10.54
C ARG A 54 -8.14 3.24 12.00
N ASN A 55 -7.73 2.03 12.35
CA ASN A 55 -7.78 1.59 13.74
C ASN A 55 -6.91 2.45 14.64
N GLU A 56 -5.71 2.78 14.18
CA GLU A 56 -4.81 3.63 14.96
C GLU A 56 -5.37 5.03 15.13
N ILE A 57 -6.01 5.57 14.10
CA ILE A 57 -6.68 6.86 14.21
C ILE A 57 -7.80 6.81 15.26
N ALA A 58 -8.62 5.77 15.22
CA ALA A 58 -9.70 5.62 16.18
C ALA A 58 -9.16 5.52 17.60
N ASN A 59 -8.10 4.74 17.79
CA ASN A 59 -7.50 4.58 19.11
C ASN A 59 -6.87 5.88 19.60
N CYS A 60 -6.19 6.60 18.73
CA CYS A 60 -5.59 7.88 19.07
C CYS A 60 -6.66 8.89 19.51
N CYS A 61 -7.74 8.98 18.74
CA CYS A 61 -8.82 9.90 19.06
C CYS A 61 -9.49 9.53 20.38
N LYS A 62 -9.68 8.23 20.61
CA LYS A 62 -10.28 7.78 21.84
C LYS A 62 -9.39 8.07 23.04
N GLU A 63 -8.10 7.80 22.89
CA GLU A 63 -7.15 7.99 23.99
C GLU A 63 -7.02 9.44 24.39
N TYR A 64 -6.99 10.34 23.41
CA TYR A 64 -6.78 11.76 23.67
C TYR A 64 -8.06 12.59 23.62
N ASN A 65 -9.19 11.92 23.50
CA ASN A 65 -10.50 12.58 23.45
C ASN A 65 -10.60 13.61 22.32
N LEU A 66 -10.14 13.21 21.15
CA LEU A 66 -10.19 14.05 19.97
C LEU A 66 -11.32 13.59 19.05
N PRO A 67 -11.88 14.51 18.26
CA PRO A 67 -12.90 14.12 17.28
C PRO A 67 -12.28 13.28 16.16
N LEU A 68 -13.05 12.36 15.62
CA LEU A 68 -12.59 11.57 14.49
C LEU A 68 -12.44 12.46 13.27
N PRO A 69 -11.29 12.37 12.57
CA PRO A 69 -11.09 13.19 11.38
C PRO A 69 -11.90 12.66 10.21
N GLU A 70 -12.03 13.50 9.20
CA GLU A 70 -12.77 13.17 8.00
C GLU A 70 -12.23 11.94 7.32
N GLU A 71 -10.91 11.77 7.34
CA GLU A 71 -10.26 10.63 6.70
C GLU A 71 -10.70 9.29 7.27
N TYR A 72 -11.09 9.26 8.53
CA TYR A 72 -11.57 8.03 9.16
C TYR A 72 -12.81 7.49 8.47
N PHE A 73 -13.64 8.36 7.92
CA PHE A 73 -14.91 7.99 7.31
C PHE A 73 -14.79 7.72 5.81
N LEU A 74 -13.61 7.84 5.24
CA LEU A 74 -13.43 7.53 3.83
C LEU A 74 -13.67 6.04 3.59
N LYS A 75 -14.27 5.74 2.46
CA LYS A 75 -14.58 4.37 2.10
C LYS A 75 -13.30 3.57 1.93
N VAL A 76 -13.25 2.41 2.57
CA VAL A 76 -12.12 1.50 2.43
C VAL A 76 -12.18 0.86 1.05
N PRO A 77 -11.05 0.80 0.33
CA PRO A 77 -11.03 0.10 -0.96
C PRO A 77 -11.45 -1.36 -0.81
N PRO A 78 -12.07 -1.93 -1.82
CA PRO A 78 -12.50 -3.33 -1.72
C PRO A 78 -11.33 -4.28 -1.75
N GLU A 79 -11.54 -5.45 -1.18
CA GLU A 79 -10.62 -6.56 -1.34
C GLU A 79 -10.77 -7.09 -2.77
N VAL A 80 -9.65 -7.42 -3.39
CA VAL A 80 -9.66 -7.95 -4.75
C VAL A 80 -9.07 -9.34 -4.75
N ASP A 81 -9.28 -10.06 -5.85
CA ASP A 81 -8.67 -11.36 -6.04
C ASP A 81 -7.14 -11.22 -6.04
N ASN A 82 -6.45 -12.15 -5.41
CA ASN A 82 -5.00 -12.10 -5.33
C ASN A 82 -4.34 -12.14 -6.71
N ASN A 83 -5.01 -12.66 -7.71
CA ASN A 83 -4.48 -12.72 -9.07
C ASN A 83 -4.90 -11.52 -9.92
N TYR A 84 -5.60 -10.59 -9.34
CA TYR A 84 -6.09 -9.42 -10.06
C TYR A 84 -4.92 -8.62 -10.68
N MET A 85 -5.10 -8.26 -11.92
CA MET A 85 -4.15 -7.45 -12.67
C MET A 85 -4.88 -6.18 -13.08
N ALA A 86 -4.49 -5.04 -12.54
CA ALA A 86 -5.25 -3.81 -12.69
C ALA A 86 -5.53 -3.46 -14.16
N ASN A 87 -4.93 -2.40 -14.70
CA ASN A 87 -5.19 -2.00 -16.08
C ASN A 87 -4.21 -2.62 -17.06
N PHE A 88 -3.47 -3.64 -16.64
CA PHE A 88 -2.55 -4.31 -17.52
C PHE A 88 -3.17 -5.57 -18.09
N ASP A 89 -2.98 -5.77 -19.36
CA ASP A 89 -3.23 -7.05 -19.98
C ASP A 89 -2.24 -8.06 -19.37
N GLN A 90 -2.76 -9.17 -18.90
CA GLN A 90 -1.95 -10.18 -18.24
C GLN A 90 -0.81 -10.65 -19.14
N LYS A 91 -1.09 -10.86 -20.43
CA LYS A 91 -0.06 -11.29 -21.36
C LYS A 91 1.04 -10.25 -21.50
N ALA A 92 0.65 -9.00 -21.63
CA ALA A 92 1.63 -7.91 -21.77
C ALA A 92 2.51 -7.82 -20.54
N ARG A 93 1.91 -8.02 -19.36
CA ARG A 93 2.68 -8.00 -18.13
C ARG A 93 3.66 -9.16 -18.06
N VAL A 94 3.22 -10.36 -18.40
CA VAL A 94 4.08 -11.53 -18.40
C VAL A 94 5.23 -11.33 -19.39
N ASP A 95 4.92 -10.84 -20.59
CA ASP A 95 5.95 -10.60 -21.60
C ASP A 95 6.98 -9.57 -21.10
N ARG A 96 6.50 -8.52 -20.46
CA ARG A 96 7.39 -7.49 -19.92
C ARG A 96 8.30 -8.07 -18.84
N LEU A 97 7.75 -8.89 -17.95
CA LEU A 97 8.54 -9.53 -16.91
C LEU A 97 9.57 -10.47 -17.51
N LYS A 98 9.22 -11.19 -18.59
CA LYS A 98 10.17 -12.05 -19.25
C LYS A 98 11.31 -11.26 -19.89
N GLN A 99 11.00 -10.12 -20.49
CA GLN A 99 12.03 -9.28 -21.06
C GLN A 99 13.01 -8.78 -20.02
N GLN A 100 12.53 -8.53 -18.83
CA GLN A 100 13.36 -8.09 -17.72
C GLN A 100 14.02 -9.27 -16.98
N GLY A 101 13.61 -10.48 -17.31
CA GLY A 101 13.95 -11.66 -16.56
C GLY A 101 15.44 -11.88 -16.34
N ASP A 102 16.21 -11.76 -17.40
CA ASP A 102 17.65 -12.00 -17.30
C ASP A 102 18.32 -10.96 -16.42
N THR A 103 17.93 -9.72 -16.58
CA THR A 103 18.46 -8.65 -15.75
C THR A 103 18.02 -8.80 -14.32
N LEU A 104 16.75 -9.11 -14.11
CA LEU A 104 16.21 -9.29 -12.77
C LEU A 104 16.83 -10.48 -12.07
N SER A 105 17.17 -11.53 -12.80
CA SER A 105 17.78 -12.70 -12.21
C SER A 105 19.07 -12.38 -11.48
N ARG A 106 19.86 -11.48 -12.03
CA ARG A 106 21.11 -11.09 -11.40
C ARG A 106 20.92 -10.24 -10.17
N LYS A 107 19.87 -9.44 -10.16
CA LYS A 107 19.58 -8.52 -9.05
C LYS A 107 18.65 -9.12 -8.02
N LYS A 108 18.07 -10.25 -8.32
CA LYS A 108 17.00 -10.82 -7.52
C LYS A 108 17.40 -11.03 -6.08
N LYS A 109 18.57 -11.59 -5.83
CA LYS A 109 19.00 -11.86 -4.47
C LYS A 109 19.11 -10.58 -3.66
N LYS A 110 19.75 -9.57 -4.24
CA LYS A 110 19.91 -8.30 -3.56
C LYS A 110 18.56 -7.63 -3.34
N PHE A 111 17.71 -7.71 -4.33
CA PHE A 111 16.41 -7.09 -4.26
C PHE A 111 15.55 -7.69 -3.16
N ILE A 112 15.55 -9.00 -3.06
CA ILE A 112 14.80 -9.69 -2.01
C ILE A 112 15.28 -9.29 -0.63
N ASP A 113 16.57 -9.07 -0.48
CA ASP A 113 17.15 -8.75 0.82
C ASP A 113 16.74 -7.38 1.31
N ASP A 114 16.61 -6.40 0.44
CA ASP A 114 16.46 -5.02 0.91
C ASP A 114 15.28 -4.25 0.33
N GLY A 115 14.68 -4.71 -0.73
CA GLY A 115 13.70 -3.89 -1.44
C GLY A 115 12.29 -4.41 -1.43
N GLN A 116 12.13 -5.67 -1.21
CA GLN A 116 10.84 -6.31 -1.42
C GLN A 116 9.74 -5.76 -0.54
N MET A 117 10.08 -5.37 0.65
CA MET A 117 9.12 -4.95 1.64
C MET A 117 8.51 -3.59 1.35
N GLU A 118 9.11 -2.87 0.43
CA GLU A 118 8.73 -1.49 0.19
C GLU A 118 7.86 -1.30 -1.03
N PHE A 119 7.45 -2.36 -1.62
CA PHE A 119 6.66 -2.29 -2.81
C PHE A 119 5.29 -1.75 -2.55
N CYS A 120 4.88 -0.94 -3.45
CA CYS A 120 3.54 -0.42 -3.53
C CYS A 120 3.08 0.26 -2.24
#